data_cbbee5e27c6f0672f9f2a4af0dfa5360
#
_entry.id   cbbee5e27c6f0672f9f2a4af0dfa5360
#
_cell.length_a   1.000
_cell.length_b   1.000
_cell.length_c   1.000
_cell.angle_alpha   90.00
_cell.angle_beta   90.00
_cell.angle_gamma   90.00
#
_symmetry.space_group_name_H-M   'P 1'
#
loop_
_entity.id
_entity.type
_entity.pdbx_description
1 polymer ?
#
loop_
_entity_poly.entity_id
_entity_poly.type
_entity_poly.pdbx_seq_one_letter_code
_entity_poly.pdbx_strand_id
1 'polypeptide(L)'
;MAQDLLGGERVLAFDLETTGTSTNSDRIVQLALIGVDIDEQPIHFETLVNPRMPIPYGATNVHGIHDSDVRGEGDFSTIADKAFELIEGSVIIGHNARNFDMKLINSEFLRLGKLPPKPKVVLDTLEVVRRLKLARPHNLGALCKRYGISLENAHTAAADAAASMLLFWRLTVDHPSSFRRSITEVERWLINGEIKSDASAIGRGINDLSLVDPQGRIRKDGEQYIVAFGRHKGKEISQIISEDPSYLNWLLSPKGIEDDATRELIRTQYSL
;
A
#
# COMPACT_ATOMS: atom_id res chain seq x y z
N MET A 1 20.52 -4.99 1.19
CA MET A 1 19.34 -4.73 0.36
C MET A 1 18.14 -4.21 1.16
N ALA A 2 17.65 -4.87 2.21
CA ALA A 2 16.64 -4.24 3.09
C ALA A 2 17.24 -3.06 3.88
N GLN A 3 18.49 -3.12 4.24
CA GLN A 3 19.23 -2.05 4.88
C GLN A 3 19.33 -0.79 4.01
N ASP A 4 19.46 -0.94 2.67
CA ASP A 4 19.49 0.20 1.75
C ASP A 4 18.10 0.85 1.57
N LEU A 5 17.02 0.06 1.68
CA LEU A 5 15.66 0.56 1.53
C LEU A 5 15.19 1.40 2.73
N LEU A 6 15.62 1.03 3.94
CA LEU A 6 15.18 1.61 5.21
C LEU A 6 16.28 2.44 5.92
N GLY A 7 17.48 2.54 5.32
CA GLY A 7 18.62 3.23 5.91
C GLY A 7 18.35 4.72 6.15
N GLY A 8 18.71 5.22 7.33
CA GLY A 8 18.54 6.62 7.72
C GLY A 8 17.12 7.02 8.07
N GLU A 9 16.23 6.07 8.25
CA GLU A 9 14.83 6.30 8.64
C GLU A 9 14.57 5.79 10.06
N ARG A 10 13.64 6.42 10.78
CA ARG A 10 13.02 5.77 11.93
C ARG A 10 12.07 4.71 11.42
N VAL A 11 12.32 3.45 11.78
CA VAL A 11 11.52 2.30 11.31
C VAL A 11 10.86 1.63 12.49
N LEU A 12 9.53 1.56 12.49
CA LEU A 12 8.75 1.00 13.59
C LEU A 12 7.78 -0.06 13.06
N ALA A 13 7.85 -1.24 13.64
CA ALA A 13 6.77 -2.21 13.58
C ALA A 13 5.63 -1.73 14.48
N PHE A 14 4.39 -1.84 14.01
CA PHE A 14 3.22 -1.31 14.66
C PHE A 14 2.07 -2.32 14.64
N ASP A 15 1.49 -2.54 15.80
CA ASP A 15 0.31 -3.36 15.98
C ASP A 15 -0.52 -2.90 17.17
N LEU A 16 -1.83 -3.17 17.15
CA LEU A 16 -2.81 -2.80 18.16
C LEU A 16 -3.67 -3.98 18.56
N GLU A 17 -3.88 -4.15 19.88
CA GLU A 17 -5.03 -4.94 20.38
C GLU A 17 -6.18 -4.00 20.73
N THR A 18 -7.42 -4.45 20.50
CA THR A 18 -8.58 -3.56 20.45
C THR A 18 -9.83 -4.20 21.02
N THR A 19 -10.84 -3.39 21.38
CA THR A 19 -12.15 -3.91 21.85
C THR A 19 -12.96 -4.56 20.72
N GLY A 20 -12.53 -4.45 19.46
CA GLY A 20 -13.19 -5.04 18.28
C GLY A 20 -12.63 -4.54 16.97
N THR A 21 -13.32 -4.76 15.87
CA THR A 21 -12.80 -4.52 14.51
C THR A 21 -13.30 -3.23 13.85
N SER A 22 -14.15 -2.45 14.53
CA SER A 22 -14.68 -1.19 14.00
C SER A 22 -13.73 -0.04 14.30
N THR A 23 -13.02 0.47 13.30
CA THR A 23 -12.09 1.58 13.47
C THR A 23 -12.74 2.89 13.94
N ASN A 24 -14.07 3.00 13.86
CA ASN A 24 -14.82 4.19 14.27
C ASN A 24 -15.34 4.12 15.73
N SER A 25 -15.71 2.95 16.22
CA SER A 25 -16.36 2.77 17.52
C SER A 25 -15.50 2.05 18.55
N ASP A 26 -14.62 1.14 18.09
CA ASP A 26 -13.77 0.40 19.00
C ASP A 26 -12.58 1.22 19.50
N ARG A 27 -11.96 0.72 20.56
CA ARG A 27 -10.92 1.41 21.32
C ARG A 27 -9.67 0.54 21.41
N ILE A 28 -8.52 1.18 21.59
CA ILE A 28 -7.24 0.52 21.83
C ILE A 28 -7.22 -0.03 23.27
N VAL A 29 -6.75 -1.28 23.42
CA VAL A 29 -6.46 -1.92 24.71
C VAL A 29 -4.98 -2.22 24.91
N GLN A 30 -4.20 -2.38 23.81
CA GLN A 30 -2.74 -2.46 23.84
C GLN A 30 -2.18 -1.82 22.59
N LEU A 31 -1.03 -1.17 22.71
CA LEU A 31 -0.29 -0.55 21.60
C LEU A 31 1.15 -0.97 21.67
N ALA A 32 1.73 -1.37 20.53
CA ALA A 32 3.16 -1.64 20.39
C ALA A 32 3.76 -0.90 19.21
N LEU A 33 4.88 -0.22 19.46
CA LEU A 33 5.77 0.41 18.46
C LEU A 33 7.19 -0.06 18.76
N ILE A 34 7.73 -0.93 17.91
CA ILE A 34 9.02 -1.60 18.12
C ILE A 34 9.91 -1.40 16.90
N GLY A 35 11.15 -1.01 17.10
CA GLY A 35 12.06 -0.84 15.96
C GLY A 35 13.32 -0.07 16.30
N VAL A 36 13.72 0.82 15.42
CA VAL A 36 14.94 1.63 15.57
C VAL A 36 14.71 3.07 15.16
N ASP A 37 15.42 3.97 15.81
CA ASP A 37 15.47 5.39 15.44
C ASP A 37 16.48 5.62 14.31
N ILE A 38 16.57 6.87 13.85
CA ILE A 38 17.47 7.31 12.76
C ILE A 38 18.95 7.03 13.11
N ASP A 39 19.30 7.10 14.38
CA ASP A 39 20.64 6.80 14.92
C ASP A 39 20.82 5.32 15.30
N GLU A 40 19.94 4.43 14.80
CA GLU A 40 19.93 2.99 15.04
C GLU A 40 19.71 2.59 16.52
N GLN A 41 19.32 3.52 17.38
CA GLN A 41 18.94 3.18 18.75
C GLN A 41 17.63 2.40 18.77
N PRO A 42 17.56 1.33 19.59
CA PRO A 42 16.36 0.52 19.68
C PRO A 42 15.20 1.30 20.31
N ILE A 43 14.04 1.17 19.72
CA ILE A 43 12.77 1.68 20.25
C ILE A 43 11.91 0.47 20.62
N HIS A 44 11.45 0.46 21.87
CA HIS A 44 10.45 -0.51 22.35
C HIS A 44 9.44 0.26 23.21
N PHE A 45 8.30 0.55 22.60
CA PHE A 45 7.17 1.19 23.28
C PHE A 45 5.97 0.26 23.19
N GLU A 46 5.67 -0.40 24.30
CA GLU A 46 4.53 -1.28 24.46
C GLU A 46 3.78 -0.87 25.73
N THR A 47 2.47 -0.77 25.65
CA THR A 47 1.65 -0.38 26.80
C THR A 47 0.22 -0.87 26.68
N LEU A 48 -0.37 -1.24 27.82
CA LEU A 48 -1.80 -1.40 27.96
C LEU A 48 -2.48 -0.03 28.03
N VAL A 49 -3.70 0.04 27.52
CA VAL A 49 -4.50 1.26 27.46
C VAL A 49 -5.90 0.95 27.98
N ASN A 50 -6.40 1.76 28.91
CA ASN A 50 -7.77 1.64 29.36
C ASN A 50 -8.74 2.17 28.28
N PRO A 51 -9.56 1.32 27.67
CA PRO A 51 -10.45 1.74 26.60
C PRO A 51 -11.64 2.59 27.06
N ARG A 52 -11.83 2.75 28.37
CA ARG A 52 -12.99 3.42 29.01
C ARG A 52 -14.34 2.85 28.59
N MET A 53 -14.35 1.58 28.21
CA MET A 53 -15.52 0.77 27.92
C MET A 53 -15.22 -0.71 28.23
N PRO A 54 -16.21 -1.55 28.45
CA PRO A 54 -15.99 -2.98 28.63
C PRO A 54 -15.33 -3.61 27.39
N ILE A 55 -14.38 -4.52 27.61
CA ILE A 55 -13.77 -5.30 26.53
C ILE A 55 -14.72 -6.47 26.21
N PRO A 56 -15.26 -6.57 24.99
CA PRO A 56 -16.13 -7.67 24.63
C PRO A 56 -15.43 -9.03 24.74
N TYR A 57 -16.14 -10.05 25.20
CA TYR A 57 -15.61 -11.40 25.36
C TYR A 57 -14.93 -11.92 24.10
N GLY A 58 -15.48 -11.61 22.90
CA GLY A 58 -14.89 -11.98 21.62
C GLY A 58 -13.49 -11.41 21.40
N ALA A 59 -13.24 -10.17 21.85
CA ALA A 59 -11.94 -9.51 21.76
C ALA A 59 -10.97 -10.14 22.77
N THR A 60 -11.37 -10.23 24.04
CA THR A 60 -10.59 -10.91 25.09
C THR A 60 -10.20 -12.32 24.69
N ASN A 61 -11.09 -13.07 24.04
CA ASN A 61 -10.80 -14.44 23.58
C ASN A 61 -9.73 -14.50 22.47
N VAL A 62 -9.45 -13.39 21.80
CA VAL A 62 -8.39 -13.30 20.79
C VAL A 62 -7.06 -12.90 21.45
N HIS A 63 -7.01 -11.78 22.17
CA HIS A 63 -5.75 -11.20 22.68
C HIS A 63 -5.48 -11.48 24.17
N GLY A 64 -6.41 -12.11 24.88
CA GLY A 64 -6.24 -12.50 26.29
C GLY A 64 -6.30 -11.36 27.31
N ILE A 65 -6.48 -10.10 26.89
CA ILE A 65 -6.54 -8.94 27.78
C ILE A 65 -7.96 -8.80 28.34
N HIS A 66 -8.06 -8.68 29.66
CA HIS A 66 -9.32 -8.54 30.39
C HIS A 66 -9.53 -7.11 30.92
N ASP A 67 -10.75 -6.76 31.27
CA ASP A 67 -11.05 -5.48 31.94
C ASP A 67 -10.25 -5.26 33.22
N SER A 68 -9.88 -6.34 33.93
CA SER A 68 -9.03 -6.27 35.11
C SER A 68 -7.63 -5.73 34.82
N ASP A 69 -7.08 -6.08 33.65
CA ASP A 69 -5.71 -5.80 33.29
C ASP A 69 -5.52 -4.33 32.92
N VAL A 70 -6.55 -3.72 32.32
CA VAL A 70 -6.53 -2.31 31.89
C VAL A 70 -7.16 -1.34 32.89
N ARG A 71 -7.79 -1.85 33.96
CA ARG A 71 -8.54 -1.01 34.92
C ARG A 71 -7.71 0.05 35.60
N GLY A 72 -6.43 -0.26 35.90
CA GLY A 72 -5.48 0.67 36.55
C GLY A 72 -4.69 1.53 35.57
N GLU A 73 -4.82 1.24 34.28
CA GLU A 73 -4.04 1.90 33.25
C GLU A 73 -4.65 3.26 32.83
N GLY A 74 -3.81 4.11 32.27
CA GLY A 74 -4.24 5.36 31.66
C GLY A 74 -5.05 5.09 30.39
N ASP A 75 -5.95 6.01 30.04
CA ASP A 75 -6.58 5.96 28.72
C ASP A 75 -5.63 6.48 27.62
N PHE A 76 -6.09 6.45 26.37
CA PHE A 76 -5.26 6.84 25.22
C PHE A 76 -4.65 8.25 25.36
N SER A 77 -5.30 9.18 26.09
CA SER A 77 -4.78 10.54 26.29
C SER A 77 -3.42 10.57 26.99
N THR A 78 -3.14 9.57 27.84
CA THR A 78 -1.88 9.48 28.61
C THR A 78 -0.68 9.09 27.76
N ILE A 79 -0.91 8.42 26.63
CA ILE A 79 0.14 7.93 25.71
C ILE A 79 0.16 8.67 24.38
N ALA A 80 -0.84 9.50 24.12
CA ALA A 80 -1.04 10.14 22.82
C ALA A 80 0.19 10.93 22.34
N ASP A 81 0.80 11.73 23.21
CA ASP A 81 1.94 12.55 22.82
C ASP A 81 3.16 11.70 22.48
N LYS A 82 3.39 10.60 23.20
CA LYS A 82 4.48 9.65 22.90
C LYS A 82 4.21 8.87 21.60
N ALA A 83 2.98 8.41 21.39
CA ALA A 83 2.58 7.76 20.15
C ALA A 83 2.72 8.71 18.95
N PHE A 84 2.34 9.98 19.12
CA PHE A 84 2.53 10.99 18.08
C PHE A 84 4.02 11.18 17.73
N GLU A 85 4.88 11.40 18.73
CA GLU A 85 6.33 11.58 18.56
C GLU A 85 6.97 10.42 17.79
N LEU A 86 6.56 9.19 18.09
CA LEU A 86 7.13 8.00 17.49
C LEU A 86 6.64 7.79 16.05
N ILE A 87 5.36 8.03 15.78
CA ILE A 87 4.76 7.76 14.47
C ILE A 87 5.04 8.88 13.46
N GLU A 88 5.08 10.14 13.91
CA GLU A 88 5.26 11.29 13.00
C GLU A 88 6.55 11.18 12.20
N GLY A 89 6.43 11.18 10.87
CA GLY A 89 7.56 11.09 9.95
C GLY A 89 8.29 9.74 9.90
N SER A 90 7.84 8.72 10.67
CA SER A 90 8.45 7.39 10.70
C SER A 90 7.99 6.51 9.54
N VAL A 91 8.75 5.44 9.30
CA VAL A 91 8.35 4.31 8.46
C VAL A 91 7.61 3.31 9.34
N ILE A 92 6.34 3.10 9.08
CA ILE A 92 5.52 2.12 9.80
C ILE A 92 5.45 0.82 9.02
N ILE A 93 5.71 -0.30 9.69
CA ILE A 93 5.55 -1.66 9.18
C ILE A 93 4.49 -2.37 10.01
N GLY A 94 3.50 -3.02 9.40
CA GLY A 94 2.50 -3.81 10.11
C GLY A 94 1.74 -4.75 9.17
N HIS A 95 0.84 -5.54 9.73
CA HIS A 95 0.01 -6.47 8.95
C HIS A 95 -1.44 -6.00 8.92
N ASN A 96 -1.94 -5.57 7.76
CA ASN A 96 -3.22 -4.86 7.60
C ASN A 96 -3.23 -3.47 8.30
N ALA A 97 -2.05 -2.95 8.63
CA ALA A 97 -1.91 -1.76 9.45
C ALA A 97 -2.53 -0.51 8.80
N ARG A 98 -2.43 -0.35 7.49
CA ARG A 98 -3.03 0.80 6.77
C ARG A 98 -4.55 0.86 6.94
N ASN A 99 -5.21 -0.29 6.86
CA ASN A 99 -6.66 -0.35 6.86
C ASN A 99 -7.28 -0.52 8.24
N PHE A 100 -6.50 -0.93 9.23
CA PHE A 100 -6.97 -1.15 10.58
C PHE A 100 -6.25 -0.25 11.60
N ASP A 101 -5.01 -0.56 11.95
CA ASP A 101 -4.27 0.08 13.05
C ASP A 101 -4.14 1.60 12.86
N MET A 102 -3.73 2.04 11.67
CA MET A 102 -3.60 3.47 11.36
C MET A 102 -4.94 4.20 11.39
N LYS A 103 -6.02 3.55 10.99
CA LYS A 103 -7.35 4.16 11.06
C LYS A 103 -7.83 4.27 12.51
N LEU A 104 -7.60 3.23 13.31
CA LEU A 104 -8.03 3.21 14.70
C LEU A 104 -7.26 4.25 15.52
N ILE A 105 -5.93 4.29 15.40
CA ILE A 105 -5.13 5.30 16.13
C ILE A 105 -5.51 6.73 15.71
N ASN A 106 -5.78 6.96 14.42
CA ASN A 106 -6.28 8.25 13.94
C ASN A 106 -7.61 8.62 14.61
N SER A 107 -8.52 7.64 14.76
CA SER A 107 -9.79 7.85 15.46
C SER A 107 -9.59 8.21 16.92
N GLU A 108 -8.61 7.61 17.60
CA GLU A 108 -8.28 7.97 18.99
C GLU A 108 -7.76 9.41 19.11
N PHE A 109 -6.87 9.85 18.21
CA PHE A 109 -6.41 11.25 18.18
C PHE A 109 -7.56 12.23 17.94
N LEU A 110 -8.44 11.91 16.98
CA LEU A 110 -9.60 12.77 16.68
C LEU A 110 -10.58 12.86 17.87
N ARG A 111 -10.77 11.77 18.63
CA ARG A 111 -11.58 11.80 19.88
C ARG A 111 -10.99 12.73 20.93
N LEU A 112 -9.66 12.90 20.95
CA LEU A 112 -8.98 13.85 21.82
C LEU A 112 -9.00 15.29 21.27
N GLY A 113 -9.60 15.54 20.10
CA GLY A 113 -9.52 16.82 19.39
C GLY A 113 -8.13 17.17 18.88
N LYS A 114 -7.24 16.16 18.74
CA LYS A 114 -5.88 16.31 18.22
C LYS A 114 -5.79 15.86 16.78
N LEU A 115 -4.90 16.46 15.99
CA LEU A 115 -4.55 15.94 14.66
C LEU A 115 -3.75 14.64 14.83
N PRO A 116 -4.07 13.59 14.04
CA PRO A 116 -3.31 12.36 14.07
C PRO A 116 -1.92 12.53 13.46
N PRO A 117 -0.92 11.72 13.90
CA PRO A 117 0.41 11.72 13.30
C PRO A 117 0.38 11.24 11.86
N LYS A 118 1.33 11.74 11.06
CA LYS A 118 1.51 11.36 9.65
C LYS A 118 2.82 10.60 9.50
N PRO A 119 2.80 9.26 9.38
CA PRO A 119 4.00 8.53 9.06
C PRO A 119 4.52 8.94 7.67
N LYS A 120 5.82 8.81 7.46
CA LYS A 120 6.45 9.03 6.14
C LYS A 120 5.89 8.06 5.10
N VAL A 121 5.81 6.78 5.46
CA VAL A 121 5.17 5.71 4.66
C VAL A 121 4.62 4.63 5.60
N VAL A 122 3.64 3.86 5.08
CA VAL A 122 3.14 2.64 5.73
C VAL A 122 3.41 1.45 4.81
N LEU A 123 4.21 0.52 5.25
CA LEU A 123 4.58 -0.71 4.55
C LEU A 123 3.75 -1.87 5.10
N ASP A 124 2.57 -2.04 4.55
CA ASP A 124 1.59 -3.05 4.98
C ASP A 124 1.93 -4.42 4.38
N THR A 125 2.31 -5.39 5.21
CA THR A 125 2.71 -6.74 4.76
C THR A 125 1.56 -7.49 4.10
N LEU A 126 0.30 -7.23 4.47
CA LEU A 126 -0.87 -7.80 3.78
C LEU A 126 -0.99 -7.26 2.35
N GLU A 127 -0.71 -5.97 2.14
CA GLU A 127 -0.66 -5.38 0.81
C GLU A 127 0.50 -5.98 0.00
N VAL A 128 1.70 -6.13 0.62
CA VAL A 128 2.86 -6.76 -0.05
C VAL A 128 2.51 -8.15 -0.57
N VAL A 129 1.99 -9.05 0.27
CA VAL A 129 1.69 -10.43 -0.17
C VAL A 129 0.61 -10.48 -1.24
N ARG A 130 -0.34 -9.54 -1.22
CA ARG A 130 -1.36 -9.40 -2.28
C ARG A 130 -0.76 -8.90 -3.59
N ARG A 131 0.14 -7.91 -3.55
CA ARG A 131 0.85 -7.39 -4.73
C ARG A 131 1.76 -8.42 -5.36
N LEU A 132 2.45 -9.20 -4.54
CA LEU A 132 3.28 -10.32 -4.98
C LEU A 132 2.45 -11.53 -5.44
N LYS A 133 1.12 -11.50 -5.31
CA LYS A 133 0.18 -12.58 -5.67
C LYS A 133 0.54 -13.90 -5.00
N LEU A 134 0.98 -13.86 -3.76
CA LEU A 134 1.32 -15.07 -3.01
C LEU A 134 0.07 -15.92 -2.73
N ALA A 135 0.27 -17.22 -2.52
CA ALA A 135 -0.84 -18.14 -2.22
C ALA A 135 -1.48 -17.80 -0.87
N ARG A 136 -2.80 -17.97 -0.77
CA ARG A 136 -3.54 -17.84 0.50
C ARG A 136 -3.24 -19.02 1.43
N PRO A 137 -3.49 -18.93 2.76
CA PRO A 137 -4.06 -17.79 3.49
C PRO A 137 -3.04 -16.67 3.72
N HIS A 138 -3.53 -15.43 3.94
CA HIS A 138 -2.71 -14.23 4.11
C HIS A 138 -2.80 -13.64 5.54
N ASN A 139 -3.35 -14.36 6.53
CA ASN A 139 -3.25 -13.93 7.93
C ASN A 139 -1.81 -14.07 8.42
N LEU A 140 -1.42 -13.24 9.40
CA LEU A 140 -0.04 -13.13 9.89
C LEU A 140 0.50 -14.49 10.34
N GLY A 141 -0.24 -15.26 11.15
CA GLY A 141 0.20 -16.56 11.66
C GLY A 141 0.48 -17.57 10.54
N ALA A 142 -0.36 -17.65 9.50
CA ALA A 142 -0.12 -18.53 8.36
C ALA A 142 1.11 -18.11 7.54
N LEU A 143 1.33 -16.81 7.39
CA LEU A 143 2.51 -16.28 6.71
C LEU A 143 3.78 -16.54 7.54
N CYS A 144 3.75 -16.30 8.85
CA CYS A 144 4.87 -16.61 9.74
C CYS A 144 5.25 -18.10 9.65
N LYS A 145 4.27 -18.99 9.73
CA LYS A 145 4.50 -20.44 9.55
C LYS A 145 5.15 -20.76 8.20
N ARG A 146 4.69 -20.14 7.10
CA ARG A 146 5.24 -20.35 5.75
C ARG A 146 6.67 -19.90 5.62
N TYR A 147 7.01 -18.78 6.26
CA TYR A 147 8.34 -18.17 6.16
C TYR A 147 9.29 -18.57 7.29
N GLY A 148 8.89 -19.53 8.15
CA GLY A 148 9.71 -20.01 9.26
C GLY A 148 9.97 -18.95 10.34
N ILE A 149 9.03 -18.01 10.52
CA ILE A 149 9.08 -16.99 11.57
C ILE A 149 8.40 -17.55 12.80
N SER A 150 9.13 -17.65 13.93
CA SER A 150 8.54 -18.01 15.22
C SER A 150 7.60 -16.89 15.69
N LEU A 151 6.38 -17.25 16.02
CA LEU A 151 5.37 -16.35 16.57
C LEU A 151 4.92 -16.95 17.92
N GLU A 152 5.83 -16.88 18.90
CA GLU A 152 5.54 -17.19 20.29
C GLU A 152 4.74 -16.03 20.89
N ASN A 153 3.69 -16.34 21.62
CA ASN A 153 2.75 -15.35 22.16
C ASN A 153 2.00 -14.54 21.07
N ALA A 154 1.56 -15.22 19.98
CA ALA A 154 0.61 -14.62 19.04
C ALA A 154 -0.55 -13.92 19.78
N HIS A 155 -1.02 -12.81 19.21
CA HIS A 155 -2.05 -11.96 19.80
C HIS A 155 -1.59 -11.16 21.04
N THR A 156 -0.30 -10.80 21.08
CA THR A 156 0.18 -9.63 21.81
C THR A 156 0.69 -8.61 20.80
N ALA A 157 0.37 -7.34 20.99
CA ALA A 157 0.73 -6.30 20.01
C ALA A 157 2.24 -6.29 19.70
N ALA A 158 3.09 -6.51 20.70
CA ALA A 158 4.55 -6.55 20.50
C ALA A 158 5.00 -7.74 19.64
N ALA A 159 4.46 -8.96 19.89
CA ALA A 159 4.83 -10.15 19.11
C ALA A 159 4.35 -10.03 17.66
N ASP A 160 3.14 -9.55 17.44
CA ASP A 160 2.56 -9.40 16.09
C ASP A 160 3.24 -8.26 15.31
N ALA A 161 3.61 -7.15 15.97
CA ALA A 161 4.44 -6.11 15.40
C ALA A 161 5.81 -6.65 14.95
N ALA A 162 6.54 -7.34 15.86
CA ALA A 162 7.84 -7.93 15.55
C ALA A 162 7.76 -8.96 14.41
N ALA A 163 6.76 -9.81 14.42
CA ALA A 163 6.51 -10.80 13.36
C ALA A 163 6.24 -10.12 12.01
N SER A 164 5.49 -9.01 12.00
CA SER A 164 5.21 -8.22 10.79
C SER A 164 6.49 -7.61 10.21
N MET A 165 7.41 -7.12 11.05
CA MET A 165 8.71 -6.60 10.61
C MET A 165 9.58 -7.71 10.01
N LEU A 166 9.68 -8.85 10.69
CA LEU A 166 10.45 -10.01 10.19
C LEU A 166 9.87 -10.53 8.87
N LEU A 167 8.54 -10.57 8.75
CA LEU A 167 7.87 -10.95 7.52
C LEU A 167 8.18 -9.95 6.39
N PHE A 168 8.09 -8.65 6.65
CA PHE A 168 8.45 -7.63 5.66
C PHE A 168 9.90 -7.81 5.19
N TRP A 169 10.84 -7.94 6.14
CA TRP A 169 12.24 -8.19 5.81
C TRP A 169 12.42 -9.45 4.95
N ARG A 170 11.77 -10.56 5.31
CA ARG A 170 11.85 -11.82 4.55
C ARG A 170 11.31 -11.65 3.12
N LEU A 171 10.18 -10.94 2.97
CA LEU A 171 9.61 -10.66 1.66
C LEU A 171 10.53 -9.82 0.77
N THR A 172 11.29 -8.87 1.33
CA THR A 172 12.26 -8.07 0.57
C THR A 172 13.45 -8.91 0.09
N VAL A 173 13.87 -9.90 0.88
CA VAL A 173 14.95 -10.84 0.52
C VAL A 173 14.50 -11.82 -0.57
N ASP A 174 13.30 -12.38 -0.44
CA ASP A 174 12.79 -13.39 -1.38
C ASP A 174 12.30 -12.77 -2.71
N HIS A 175 11.93 -11.48 -2.72
CA HIS A 175 11.42 -10.77 -3.89
C HIS A 175 12.18 -9.45 -4.18
N PRO A 176 13.51 -9.47 -4.33
CA PRO A 176 14.33 -8.26 -4.37
C PRO A 176 14.00 -7.32 -5.54
N SER A 177 13.52 -7.85 -6.67
CA SER A 177 13.14 -7.04 -7.83
C SER A 177 11.97 -6.09 -7.55
N SER A 178 11.03 -6.48 -6.69
CA SER A 178 9.88 -5.66 -6.32
C SER A 178 10.24 -4.51 -5.38
N PHE A 179 11.40 -4.57 -4.72
CA PHE A 179 11.86 -3.59 -3.73
C PHE A 179 13.07 -2.76 -4.18
N ARG A 180 13.49 -2.86 -5.46
CA ARG A 180 14.55 -2.00 -6.06
C ARG A 180 13.99 -0.64 -6.47
N ARG A 181 13.41 0.07 -5.51
CA ARG A 181 12.80 1.38 -5.67
C ARG A 181 12.87 2.13 -4.34
N SER A 182 12.69 3.44 -4.33
CA SER A 182 12.64 4.20 -3.09
C SER A 182 11.47 3.76 -2.21
N ILE A 183 11.56 4.00 -0.91
CA ILE A 183 10.54 3.59 0.06
C ILE A 183 9.15 4.19 -0.27
N THR A 184 9.10 5.42 -0.75
CA THR A 184 7.87 6.09 -1.18
C THR A 184 7.29 5.47 -2.46
N GLU A 185 8.14 4.96 -3.36
CA GLU A 185 7.71 4.22 -4.54
C GLU A 185 7.22 2.81 -4.18
N VAL A 186 7.81 2.17 -3.16
CA VAL A 186 7.27 0.92 -2.59
C VAL A 186 5.86 1.17 -2.09
N GLU A 187 5.64 2.18 -1.25
CA GLU A 187 4.29 2.49 -0.75
C GLU A 187 3.31 2.79 -1.90
N ARG A 188 3.72 3.60 -2.87
CA ARG A 188 2.88 3.89 -4.04
C ARG A 188 2.51 2.62 -4.80
N TRP A 189 3.46 1.70 -4.98
CA TRP A 189 3.21 0.39 -5.57
C TRP A 189 2.24 -0.44 -4.72
N LEU A 190 2.35 -0.44 -3.41
CA LEU A 190 1.42 -1.13 -2.51
C LEU A 190 -0.01 -0.61 -2.68
N ILE A 191 -0.18 0.70 -2.74
CA ILE A 191 -1.51 1.35 -2.87
C ILE A 191 -2.08 1.17 -4.28
N ASN A 192 -1.33 1.52 -5.32
CA ASN A 192 -1.82 1.68 -6.69
C ASN A 192 -1.49 0.49 -7.62
N GLY A 193 -0.56 -0.39 -7.23
CA GLY A 193 -0.02 -1.43 -8.09
C GLY A 193 1.13 -0.95 -8.99
N GLU A 194 1.53 -1.80 -9.92
CA GLU A 194 2.49 -1.38 -10.94
C GLU A 194 1.87 -0.27 -11.77
N ILE A 195 2.55 0.86 -11.80
CA ILE A 195 2.23 1.90 -12.76
C ILE A 195 2.68 1.31 -14.11
N LYS A 196 1.73 0.83 -14.90
CA LYS A 196 2.04 0.58 -16.30
C LYS A 196 2.46 1.93 -16.86
N SER A 197 3.62 1.97 -17.50
CA SER A 197 4.11 3.15 -18.22
C SER A 197 3.33 3.33 -19.52
N ASP A 198 2.00 3.34 -19.42
CA ASP A 198 1.12 3.76 -20.49
C ASP A 198 1.05 5.30 -20.47
N ALA A 199 0.99 5.92 -21.61
CA ALA A 199 0.80 7.37 -21.76
C ALA A 199 -0.36 7.93 -20.93
N SER A 200 -1.32 7.08 -20.50
CA SER A 200 -2.38 7.37 -19.53
C SER A 200 -1.89 7.62 -18.09
N ALA A 201 -0.63 7.26 -17.75
CA ALA A 201 -0.05 7.45 -16.42
C ALA A 201 0.47 8.88 -16.18
N ILE A 202 0.53 9.72 -17.19
CA ILE A 202 1.04 11.11 -17.11
C ILE A 202 -0.10 12.12 -16.92
N GLY A 203 -1.13 11.80 -16.14
CA GLY A 203 -2.10 12.81 -15.71
C GLY A 203 -2.96 13.48 -16.82
N ARG A 204 -2.76 13.11 -18.08
CA ARG A 204 -3.63 13.47 -19.20
C ARG A 204 -4.46 12.25 -19.57
N GLY A 205 -5.77 12.33 -19.38
CA GLY A 205 -6.68 11.32 -19.91
C GLY A 205 -6.53 11.25 -21.45
N ILE A 206 -6.85 10.10 -22.05
CA ILE A 206 -6.84 9.95 -23.52
C ILE A 206 -7.64 11.05 -24.22
N ASN A 207 -8.65 11.59 -23.53
CA ASN A 207 -9.49 12.67 -24.01
C ASN A 207 -8.81 14.04 -24.00
N ASP A 208 -7.70 14.19 -23.26
CA ASP A 208 -6.92 15.44 -23.17
C ASP A 208 -5.83 15.50 -24.24
N LEU A 209 -5.61 14.40 -24.97
CA LEU A 209 -4.67 14.33 -26.09
C LEU A 209 -5.26 15.02 -27.33
N SER A 210 -4.38 15.57 -28.18
CA SER A 210 -4.76 16.25 -29.41
C SER A 210 -5.51 15.30 -30.37
N LEU A 211 -6.61 15.77 -30.95
CA LEU A 211 -7.35 15.05 -31.98
C LEU A 211 -6.53 14.95 -33.27
N VAL A 212 -6.50 13.77 -33.87
CA VAL A 212 -5.89 13.53 -35.18
C VAL A 212 -6.97 13.32 -36.25
N ASP A 213 -8.00 12.57 -35.91
CA ASP A 213 -9.16 12.35 -36.78
C ASP A 213 -10.44 13.02 -36.22
N PRO A 214 -11.42 13.37 -37.04
CA PRO A 214 -12.65 14.03 -36.61
C PRO A 214 -13.46 13.22 -35.60
N GLN A 215 -13.39 11.90 -35.62
CA GLN A 215 -14.10 11.00 -34.72
C GLN A 215 -13.35 10.81 -33.38
N GLY A 216 -12.10 11.30 -33.27
CA GLY A 216 -11.26 11.17 -32.08
C GLY A 216 -10.83 9.73 -31.78
N ARG A 217 -10.79 8.86 -32.79
CA ARG A 217 -10.31 7.49 -32.69
C ARG A 217 -8.79 7.40 -32.55
N ILE A 218 -8.09 8.39 -33.16
CA ILE A 218 -6.64 8.56 -33.03
C ILE A 218 -6.34 9.87 -32.33
N ARG A 219 -5.46 9.80 -31.36
CA ARG A 219 -4.98 10.95 -30.60
C ARG A 219 -3.48 11.10 -30.73
N LYS A 220 -2.94 12.29 -30.57
CA LYS A 220 -1.52 12.58 -30.61
C LYS A 220 -1.02 13.03 -29.23
N ASP A 221 0.06 12.38 -28.76
CA ASP A 221 0.81 12.74 -27.55
C ASP A 221 2.27 12.98 -27.95
N GLY A 222 2.69 14.24 -28.02
CA GLY A 222 3.98 14.59 -28.60
C GLY A 222 4.09 14.14 -30.05
N GLU A 223 5.03 13.23 -30.34
CA GLU A 223 5.21 12.63 -31.67
C GLU A 223 4.54 11.22 -31.82
N GLN A 224 3.85 10.76 -30.78
CA GLN A 224 3.23 9.43 -30.75
C GLN A 224 1.75 9.48 -31.11
N TYR A 225 1.28 8.48 -31.83
CA TYR A 225 -0.12 8.31 -32.18
C TYR A 225 -0.73 7.19 -31.34
N ILE A 226 -1.81 7.53 -30.62
CA ILE A 226 -2.48 6.67 -29.62
C ILE A 226 -3.84 6.29 -30.13
N VAL A 227 -4.19 4.99 -30.05
CA VAL A 227 -5.54 4.49 -30.35
C VAL A 227 -6.47 4.83 -29.19
N ALA A 228 -7.56 5.58 -29.45
CA ALA A 228 -8.47 6.06 -28.42
C ALA A 228 -9.72 5.20 -28.23
N PHE A 229 -9.85 4.06 -28.92
CA PHE A 229 -11.04 3.21 -28.91
C PHE A 229 -10.73 1.71 -28.99
N GLY A 230 -11.75 0.89 -28.77
CA GLY A 230 -11.66 -0.57 -28.96
C GLY A 230 -10.72 -1.28 -27.98
N ARG A 231 -10.31 -2.51 -28.38
CA ARG A 231 -9.50 -3.40 -27.50
C ARG A 231 -8.07 -2.92 -27.27
N HIS A 232 -7.56 -2.04 -28.11
CA HIS A 232 -6.23 -1.43 -28.00
C HIS A 232 -6.27 0.03 -27.55
N LYS A 233 -7.37 0.46 -26.89
CA LYS A 233 -7.49 1.81 -26.35
C LYS A 233 -6.35 2.12 -25.39
N GLY A 234 -5.65 3.24 -25.63
CA GLY A 234 -4.49 3.68 -24.84
C GLY A 234 -3.14 3.16 -25.32
N LYS A 235 -3.11 2.28 -26.31
CA LYS A 235 -1.85 1.81 -26.90
C LYS A 235 -1.35 2.73 -28.00
N GLU A 236 -0.04 2.87 -28.07
CA GLU A 236 0.65 3.50 -29.19
C GLU A 236 0.59 2.63 -30.43
N ILE A 237 0.49 3.24 -31.62
CA ILE A 237 0.44 2.50 -32.90
C ILE A 237 1.71 1.67 -33.12
N SER A 238 2.88 2.16 -32.72
CA SER A 238 4.15 1.42 -32.77
C SER A 238 4.08 0.06 -32.05
N GLN A 239 3.40 0.01 -30.89
CA GLN A 239 3.21 -1.22 -30.13
C GLN A 239 2.26 -2.18 -30.85
N ILE A 240 1.20 -1.65 -31.48
CA ILE A 240 0.23 -2.46 -32.22
C ILE A 240 0.86 -3.07 -33.47
N ILE A 241 1.79 -2.36 -34.12
CA ILE A 241 2.56 -2.88 -35.25
C ILE A 241 3.27 -4.19 -34.88
N SER A 242 3.86 -4.25 -33.70
CA SER A 242 4.61 -5.43 -33.23
C SER A 242 3.73 -6.50 -32.60
N GLU A 243 2.66 -6.12 -31.88
CA GLU A 243 1.87 -7.06 -31.08
C GLU A 243 0.67 -7.64 -31.82
N ASP A 244 0.05 -6.89 -32.73
CA ASP A 244 -1.19 -7.27 -33.42
C ASP A 244 -1.29 -6.70 -34.84
N PRO A 245 -0.50 -7.19 -35.80
CA PRO A 245 -0.54 -6.72 -37.17
C PRO A 245 -1.91 -6.88 -37.86
N SER A 246 -2.72 -7.86 -37.43
CA SER A 246 -4.07 -8.07 -37.96
C SER A 246 -5.01 -6.94 -37.58
N TYR A 247 -4.91 -6.47 -36.33
CA TYR A 247 -5.68 -5.33 -35.87
C TYR A 247 -5.21 -4.04 -36.56
N LEU A 248 -3.92 -3.87 -36.78
CA LEU A 248 -3.37 -2.71 -37.49
C LEU A 248 -3.97 -2.63 -38.92
N ASN A 249 -4.01 -3.73 -39.66
CA ASN A 249 -4.61 -3.78 -40.99
C ASN A 249 -6.08 -3.41 -40.98
N TRP A 250 -6.84 -3.86 -39.97
CA TRP A 250 -8.22 -3.46 -39.78
C TRP A 250 -8.31 -1.96 -39.38
N LEU A 251 -7.46 -1.47 -38.50
CA LEU A 251 -7.43 -0.07 -38.05
C LEU A 251 -7.22 0.88 -39.22
N LEU A 252 -6.28 0.54 -40.12
CA LEU A 252 -5.97 1.32 -41.32
C LEU A 252 -6.93 1.08 -42.52
N SER A 253 -8.07 0.44 -42.28
CA SER A 253 -9.16 0.30 -43.24
C SER A 253 -10.24 1.37 -42.96
N PRO A 254 -11.15 1.65 -43.91
CA PRO A 254 -12.28 2.58 -43.72
C PRO A 254 -13.21 2.17 -42.57
N LYS A 255 -13.19 0.91 -42.12
CA LYS A 255 -13.95 0.42 -40.97
C LYS A 255 -13.29 0.77 -39.62
N GLY A 256 -11.97 0.87 -39.59
CA GLY A 256 -11.20 1.25 -38.42
C GLY A 256 -11.12 2.76 -38.25
N ILE A 257 -10.51 3.45 -39.20
CA ILE A 257 -10.39 4.93 -39.28
C ILE A 257 -11.09 5.36 -40.56
N GLU A 258 -12.14 6.16 -40.45
CA GLU A 258 -12.94 6.61 -41.60
C GLU A 258 -12.18 7.64 -42.43
N ASP A 259 -11.40 8.52 -41.77
CA ASP A 259 -10.67 9.61 -42.39
C ASP A 259 -9.43 9.12 -43.20
N ASP A 260 -9.46 9.34 -44.51
CA ASP A 260 -8.37 8.93 -45.42
C ASP A 260 -7.06 9.63 -45.08
N ALA A 261 -7.11 10.92 -44.74
CA ALA A 261 -5.89 11.70 -44.43
C ALA A 261 -5.19 11.14 -43.19
N THR A 262 -5.95 10.77 -42.17
CA THR A 262 -5.41 10.13 -40.95
C THR A 262 -4.78 8.77 -41.25
N ARG A 263 -5.39 7.94 -42.12
CA ARG A 263 -4.77 6.66 -42.50
C ARG A 263 -3.45 6.84 -43.23
N GLU A 264 -3.38 7.77 -44.19
CA GLU A 264 -2.14 8.08 -44.92
C GLU A 264 -1.07 8.70 -44.03
N LEU A 265 -1.47 9.56 -43.08
CA LEU A 265 -0.56 10.12 -42.09
C LEU A 265 0.11 9.02 -41.26
N ILE A 266 -0.67 8.02 -40.77
CA ILE A 266 -0.15 6.91 -39.99
C ILE A 266 0.77 6.02 -40.83
N ARG A 267 0.38 5.70 -42.08
CA ARG A 267 1.23 4.92 -43.00
C ARG A 267 2.57 5.59 -43.24
N THR A 268 2.55 6.88 -43.49
CA THR A 268 3.76 7.67 -43.74
C THR A 268 4.66 7.70 -42.49
N GLN A 269 4.06 7.96 -41.33
CA GLN A 269 4.79 8.09 -40.06
C GLN A 269 5.49 6.78 -39.65
N TYR A 270 4.87 5.64 -39.89
CA TYR A 270 5.39 4.33 -39.49
C TYR A 270 5.94 3.50 -40.64
N SER A 271 6.05 4.06 -41.82
CA SER A 271 6.57 3.39 -43.07
C SER A 271 5.82 2.09 -43.39
N LEU A 272 4.48 2.10 -43.36
CA LEU A 272 3.58 0.96 -43.55
C LEU A 272 3.04 0.90 -45.01
#